data_e0d0cc36c80d08dfddbfafe785579b18
#
_entry.id   e0d0cc36c80d08dfddbfafe785579b18
#
_cell.length_a   1.000
_cell.length_b   1.000
_cell.length_c   1.000
_cell.angle_alpha   90.00
_cell.angle_beta   90.00
_cell.angle_gamma   90.00
#
_symmetry.space_group_name_H-M   'P 1'
#
loop_
_entity.id
_entity.type
_entity.pdbx_description
1 polymer ?
#
loop_
_entity_poly.entity_id
_entity_poly.type
_entity_poly.pdbx_seq_one_letter_code
_entity_poly.pdbx_strand_id
1 'polypeptide(L)'
;MVFLDNADQPGALAYHDLTPDGLPQSKVFVKTTLDNHDLVSVSASHELVEMLVDPAINIMTTGPDPKVMYAYESADPVEQLSFKVDGIPMTDFVYPAYFEVFHKAGSVRFDQLKKVNKPFQILSGGYQIVFRNGKWSQIFASVSKKKRFGREDRRGHRSEQRQNAAKNRLKRADLKKIARLERR
;
A
#
# COMPACT_ATOMS: atom_id res chain seq x y z
N MET A 1 -7.33 -13.24 -0.35
CA MET A 1 -6.04 -13.33 0.38
C MET A 1 -5.54 -14.76 0.30
N VAL A 2 -4.25 -14.96 0.05
CA VAL A 2 -3.60 -16.27 -0.06
C VAL A 2 -2.46 -16.33 0.94
N PHE A 3 -2.37 -17.42 1.70
CA PHE A 3 -1.27 -17.68 2.64
C PHE A 3 -0.31 -18.69 2.02
N LEU A 4 0.96 -18.36 1.98
CA LEU A 4 2.05 -19.15 1.39
C LEU A 4 3.17 -19.32 2.43
N ASP A 5 3.99 -20.34 2.29
CA ASP A 5 5.09 -20.54 3.23
C ASP A 5 6.18 -19.48 3.03
N ASN A 6 6.74 -19.39 1.83
CA ASN A 6 7.90 -18.58 1.54
C ASN A 6 7.56 -17.42 0.61
N ALA A 7 8.29 -16.32 0.79
CA ALA A 7 8.17 -15.16 -0.10
C ALA A 7 8.60 -15.51 -1.53
N ASP A 8 7.79 -15.07 -2.48
CA ASP A 8 8.10 -15.13 -3.92
C ASP A 8 8.85 -13.87 -4.38
N GLN A 9 9.00 -12.88 -3.48
CA GLN A 9 9.80 -11.68 -3.70
C GLN A 9 10.75 -11.45 -2.52
N PRO A 10 12.02 -11.09 -2.77
CA PRO A 10 12.98 -10.81 -1.70
C PRO A 10 12.48 -9.75 -0.72
N GLY A 11 12.56 -10.06 0.58
CA GLY A 11 12.22 -9.13 1.66
C GLY A 11 10.74 -8.82 1.84
N ALA A 12 9.82 -9.44 1.10
CA ALA A 12 8.39 -9.27 1.31
C ALA A 12 7.89 -10.20 2.42
N LEU A 13 7.17 -9.65 3.41
CA LEU A 13 6.41 -10.44 4.38
C LEU A 13 4.99 -10.70 3.87
N ALA A 14 4.47 -9.75 3.13
CA ALA A 14 3.20 -9.80 2.42
C ALA A 14 3.21 -8.75 1.32
N TYR A 15 2.28 -8.83 0.40
CA TYR A 15 1.92 -7.74 -0.52
C TYR A 15 0.52 -7.95 -1.09
N HIS A 16 -0.13 -6.87 -1.51
CA HIS A 16 -1.33 -6.95 -2.32
C HIS A 16 -1.05 -6.55 -3.77
N ASP A 17 -1.84 -7.12 -4.68
CA ASP A 17 -1.66 -6.97 -6.12
C ASP A 17 -2.97 -7.28 -6.84
N LEU A 18 -2.94 -7.29 -8.16
CA LEU A 18 -4.02 -7.77 -9.01
C LEU A 18 -3.69 -9.14 -9.57
N THR A 19 -4.71 -9.99 -9.67
CA THR A 19 -4.61 -11.21 -10.49
C THR A 19 -4.46 -10.86 -11.97
N PRO A 20 -4.06 -11.80 -12.84
CA PRO A 20 -4.04 -11.58 -14.29
C PRO A 20 -5.37 -11.09 -14.86
N ASP A 21 -6.49 -11.46 -14.20
CA ASP A 21 -7.85 -11.04 -14.58
C ASP A 21 -8.27 -9.69 -13.95
N GLY A 22 -7.37 -9.03 -13.22
CA GLY A 22 -7.59 -7.72 -12.61
C GLY A 22 -8.36 -7.74 -11.30
N LEU A 23 -8.47 -8.90 -10.63
CA LEU A 23 -9.11 -9.00 -9.32
C LEU A 23 -8.12 -8.70 -8.20
N PRO A 24 -8.55 -8.03 -7.11
CA PRO A 24 -7.70 -7.78 -5.95
C PRO A 24 -7.22 -9.11 -5.33
N GLN A 25 -5.93 -9.19 -5.07
CA GLN A 25 -5.29 -10.32 -4.42
C GLN A 25 -4.25 -9.84 -3.42
N SER A 26 -4.16 -10.50 -2.27
CA SER A 26 -3.02 -10.33 -1.38
C SER A 26 -2.36 -11.68 -1.11
N LYS A 27 -1.04 -11.68 -0.97
CA LYS A 27 -0.22 -12.83 -0.56
C LYS A 27 0.45 -12.53 0.77
N VAL A 28 0.37 -13.47 1.70
CA VAL A 28 0.99 -13.41 3.02
C VAL A 28 1.94 -14.60 3.15
N PHE A 29 3.20 -14.34 3.48
CA PHE A 29 4.25 -15.36 3.53
C PHE A 29 4.51 -15.79 4.96
N VAL A 30 3.80 -16.81 5.40
CA VAL A 30 3.71 -17.24 6.79
C VAL A 30 5.07 -17.59 7.36
N LYS A 31 5.79 -18.53 6.71
CA LYS A 31 7.12 -18.95 7.19
C LYS A 31 8.13 -17.79 7.15
N THR A 32 8.16 -17.03 6.07
CA THR A 32 9.04 -15.86 5.95
C THR A 32 8.75 -14.82 7.04
N THR A 33 7.47 -14.57 7.37
CA THR A 33 7.08 -13.67 8.44
C THR A 33 7.56 -14.17 9.81
N LEU A 34 7.34 -15.45 10.10
CA LEU A 34 7.76 -16.06 11.37
C LEU A 34 9.29 -16.12 11.52
N ASP A 35 10.01 -16.46 10.45
CA ASP A 35 11.48 -16.46 10.43
C ASP A 35 12.07 -15.06 10.68
N ASN A 36 11.31 -14.02 10.33
CA ASN A 36 11.68 -12.61 10.56
C ASN A 36 11.25 -12.10 11.96
N HIS A 37 10.67 -12.96 12.79
CA HIS A 37 10.10 -12.65 14.11
C HIS A 37 8.96 -11.64 14.08
N ASP A 38 8.25 -11.57 12.96
CA ASP A 38 7.06 -10.74 12.77
C ASP A 38 5.76 -11.55 12.95
N LEU A 39 4.64 -10.85 13.12
CA LEU A 39 3.34 -11.47 13.37
C LEU A 39 2.55 -11.61 12.07
N VAL A 40 2.16 -12.82 11.73
CA VAL A 40 1.39 -13.13 10.52
C VAL A 40 0.07 -12.35 10.48
N SER A 41 -0.60 -12.18 11.63
CA SER A 41 -1.85 -11.41 11.69
C SER A 41 -1.64 -9.92 11.38
N VAL A 42 -0.50 -9.35 11.75
CA VAL A 42 -0.14 -7.97 11.41
C VAL A 42 0.12 -7.84 9.91
N SER A 43 0.92 -8.73 9.31
CA SER A 43 1.17 -8.75 7.87
C SER A 43 -0.13 -8.97 7.07
N ALA A 44 -0.97 -9.89 7.52
CA ALA A 44 -2.26 -10.16 6.87
C ALA A 44 -3.22 -8.96 6.94
N SER A 45 -3.35 -8.33 8.11
CA SER A 45 -4.20 -7.16 8.28
C SER A 45 -3.67 -5.93 7.55
N HIS A 46 -2.35 -5.77 7.40
CA HIS A 46 -1.73 -4.73 6.60
C HIS A 46 -2.23 -4.79 5.14
N GLU A 47 -2.04 -5.92 4.49
CA GLU A 47 -2.48 -6.09 3.11
C GLU A 47 -4.01 -6.05 2.95
N LEU A 48 -4.75 -6.48 3.99
CA LEU A 48 -6.21 -6.44 3.97
C LEU A 48 -6.73 -4.99 3.96
N VAL A 49 -6.24 -4.13 4.87
CA VAL A 49 -6.73 -2.75 4.94
C VAL A 49 -6.35 -1.96 3.70
N GLU A 50 -5.16 -2.18 3.14
CA GLU A 50 -4.74 -1.53 1.89
C GLU A 50 -5.56 -2.01 0.69
N MET A 51 -5.79 -3.32 0.56
CA MET A 51 -6.62 -3.89 -0.49
C MET A 51 -8.09 -3.43 -0.40
N LEU A 52 -8.62 -3.18 0.81
CA LEU A 52 -9.96 -2.64 0.99
C LEU A 52 -10.05 -1.16 0.59
N VAL A 53 -8.97 -0.40 0.77
CA VAL A 53 -8.90 1.04 0.45
C VAL A 53 -8.59 1.27 -1.01
N ASP A 54 -7.62 0.55 -1.57
CA ASP A 54 -7.18 0.66 -2.97
C ASP A 54 -7.11 -0.73 -3.64
N PRO A 55 -8.26 -1.37 -3.89
CA PRO A 55 -8.30 -2.72 -4.45
C PRO A 55 -7.69 -2.82 -5.85
N ALA A 56 -7.62 -1.73 -6.59
CA ALA A 56 -7.07 -1.69 -7.94
C ALA A 56 -5.62 -1.18 -7.98
N ILE A 57 -5.02 -0.85 -6.84
CA ILE A 57 -3.65 -0.33 -6.69
C ILE A 57 -3.40 0.88 -7.60
N ASN A 58 -4.37 1.77 -7.70
CA ASN A 58 -4.34 2.88 -8.64
C ASN A 58 -4.71 4.24 -8.04
N ILE A 59 -5.07 4.30 -6.76
CA ILE A 59 -5.39 5.54 -6.08
C ILE A 59 -4.09 6.27 -5.72
N MET A 60 -4.06 7.54 -6.06
CA MET A 60 -2.96 8.45 -5.76
C MET A 60 -3.51 9.80 -5.32
N THR A 61 -2.75 10.51 -4.50
CA THR A 61 -3.07 11.87 -4.09
C THR A 61 -1.87 12.80 -4.22
N THR A 62 -2.14 14.09 -4.40
CA THR A 62 -1.11 15.12 -4.35
C THR A 62 -0.78 15.45 -2.89
N GLY A 63 0.50 15.42 -2.54
CA GLY A 63 0.98 15.75 -1.19
C GLY A 63 1.33 17.22 -1.00
N PRO A 64 2.06 17.54 0.08
CA PRO A 64 2.51 18.90 0.38
C PRO A 64 3.37 19.54 -0.72
N ASP A 65 4.14 18.74 -1.46
CA ASP A 65 4.81 19.15 -2.69
C ASP A 65 3.92 18.78 -3.88
N PRO A 66 3.36 19.76 -4.63
CA PRO A 66 2.45 19.48 -5.74
C PRO A 66 3.09 18.72 -6.91
N LYS A 67 4.43 18.59 -6.93
CA LYS A 67 5.17 17.80 -7.93
C LYS A 67 5.31 16.35 -7.54
N VAL A 68 4.80 15.95 -6.37
CA VAL A 68 4.89 14.59 -5.83
C VAL A 68 3.49 14.03 -5.67
N MET A 69 3.27 12.88 -6.26
CA MET A 69 2.06 12.10 -6.03
C MET A 69 2.39 10.95 -5.07
N TYR A 70 1.51 10.71 -4.13
CA TYR A 70 1.62 9.68 -3.11
C TYR A 70 0.66 8.54 -3.42
N ALA A 71 1.14 7.31 -3.39
CA ALA A 71 0.28 6.14 -3.44
C ALA A 71 -0.59 6.07 -2.18
N TYR A 72 -1.82 5.63 -2.32
CA TYR A 72 -2.79 5.58 -1.23
C TYR A 72 -2.66 4.27 -0.46
N GLU A 73 -1.48 4.03 0.14
CA GLU A 73 -1.18 2.86 0.96
C GLU A 73 -1.46 3.20 2.43
N SER A 74 -2.50 2.60 3.01
CA SER A 74 -3.03 3.07 4.29
C SER A 74 -2.28 2.53 5.51
N ALA A 75 -1.51 1.47 5.41
CA ALA A 75 -0.75 0.91 6.52
C ALA A 75 0.75 1.26 6.48
N ASP A 76 1.30 1.57 5.31
CA ASP A 76 2.72 1.87 5.10
C ASP A 76 3.27 2.99 6.00
N PRO A 77 2.58 4.14 6.22
CA PRO A 77 3.12 5.22 7.04
C PRO A 77 3.29 4.87 8.51
N VAL A 78 2.57 3.86 8.98
CA VAL A 78 2.49 3.41 10.39
C VAL A 78 2.87 1.93 10.56
N GLU A 79 3.54 1.34 9.60
CA GLU A 79 3.79 -0.09 9.42
C GLU A 79 4.28 -0.85 10.67
N GLN A 80 5.03 -0.19 11.58
CA GLN A 80 5.50 -0.85 12.80
C GLN A 80 4.55 -0.77 13.99
N LEU A 81 3.40 -0.15 13.81
CA LEU A 81 2.41 -0.02 14.85
C LEU A 81 1.31 -1.07 14.69
N SER A 82 0.88 -1.62 15.82
CA SER A 82 -0.21 -2.58 15.87
C SER A 82 -1.08 -2.35 17.11
N PHE A 83 -2.33 -2.74 17.01
CA PHE A 83 -3.29 -2.77 18.12
C PHE A 83 -3.94 -4.14 18.19
N LYS A 84 -4.68 -4.43 19.26
CA LYS A 84 -5.33 -5.74 19.41
C LYS A 84 -6.83 -5.61 19.18
N VAL A 85 -7.37 -6.56 18.42
CA VAL A 85 -8.80 -6.82 18.28
C VAL A 85 -9.04 -8.22 18.82
N ASP A 86 -9.81 -8.34 19.88
CA ASP A 86 -10.08 -9.62 20.58
C ASP A 86 -8.78 -10.41 20.92
N GLY A 87 -7.75 -9.69 21.33
CA GLY A 87 -6.45 -10.26 21.67
C GLY A 87 -5.51 -10.50 20.48
N ILE A 88 -5.98 -10.43 19.25
CA ILE A 88 -5.20 -10.63 18.02
C ILE A 88 -4.54 -9.32 17.59
N PRO A 89 -3.20 -9.28 17.42
CA PRO A 89 -2.51 -8.10 16.89
C PRO A 89 -2.92 -7.83 15.45
N MET A 90 -3.27 -6.57 15.17
CA MET A 90 -3.63 -6.05 13.85
C MET A 90 -2.78 -4.83 13.53
N THR A 91 -2.45 -4.61 12.27
CA THR A 91 -1.71 -3.41 11.85
C THR A 91 -2.45 -2.13 12.19
N ASP A 92 -1.72 -1.08 12.55
CA ASP A 92 -2.27 0.28 12.52
C ASP A 92 -2.46 0.75 11.08
N PHE A 93 -3.31 1.75 10.87
CA PHE A 93 -3.60 2.30 9.55
C PHE A 93 -4.01 3.76 9.63
N VAL A 94 -3.76 4.50 8.55
CA VAL A 94 -4.15 5.90 8.44
C VAL A 94 -5.52 6.06 7.81
N TYR A 95 -6.23 7.09 8.24
CA TYR A 95 -7.53 7.50 7.70
C TYR A 95 -7.38 8.40 6.46
N PRO A 96 -8.44 8.61 5.68
CA PRO A 96 -8.41 9.51 4.50
C PRO A 96 -7.85 10.89 4.80
N ALA A 97 -8.13 11.47 5.97
CA ALA A 97 -7.60 12.76 6.39
C ALA A 97 -6.06 12.85 6.38
N TYR A 98 -5.37 11.71 6.50
CA TYR A 98 -3.90 11.64 6.37
C TYR A 98 -3.42 12.08 4.98
N PHE A 99 -4.18 11.81 3.95
CA PHE A 99 -3.87 12.12 2.56
C PHE A 99 -4.40 13.48 2.10
N GLU A 100 -4.89 14.31 3.01
CA GLU A 100 -5.52 15.59 2.76
C GLU A 100 -4.69 16.75 3.33
N VAL A 101 -3.98 17.47 2.46
CA VAL A 101 -3.01 18.52 2.83
C VAL A 101 -3.60 19.70 3.60
N PHE A 102 -4.92 19.90 3.54
CA PHE A 102 -5.59 21.04 4.16
C PHE A 102 -5.85 20.88 5.67
N HIS A 103 -5.67 19.67 6.21
CA HIS A 103 -5.80 19.46 7.64
C HIS A 103 -4.61 20.00 8.43
N LYS A 104 -4.90 20.72 9.52
CA LYS A 104 -3.88 21.18 10.45
C LYS A 104 -3.44 20.05 11.39
N ALA A 105 -2.23 20.17 11.91
CA ALA A 105 -1.72 19.24 12.90
C ALA A 105 -2.69 19.16 14.11
N GLY A 106 -3.00 17.94 14.53
CA GLY A 106 -3.89 17.65 15.66
C GLY A 106 -5.38 18.00 15.46
N SER A 107 -5.78 18.47 14.27
CA SER A 107 -7.16 18.91 14.03
C SER A 107 -8.17 17.77 13.90
N VAL A 108 -7.70 16.60 13.45
CA VAL A 108 -8.50 15.39 13.25
C VAL A 108 -7.69 14.15 13.61
N ARG A 109 -8.34 13.01 13.62
CA ARG A 109 -7.68 11.71 13.79
C ARG A 109 -7.11 11.26 12.46
N PHE A 110 -5.78 11.02 12.40
CA PHE A 110 -5.08 10.64 11.18
C PHE A 110 -4.80 9.13 11.08
N ASP A 111 -4.72 8.41 12.21
CA ASP A 111 -4.49 6.97 12.28
C ASP A 111 -5.31 6.32 13.39
N GLN A 112 -5.41 5.00 13.39
CA GLN A 112 -6.21 4.27 14.38
C GLN A 112 -5.67 4.44 15.80
N LEU A 113 -4.36 4.47 15.97
CA LEU A 113 -3.70 4.61 17.28
C LEU A 113 -3.48 6.06 17.74
N LYS A 114 -3.86 7.07 16.94
CA LYS A 114 -3.66 8.51 17.23
C LYS A 114 -2.19 8.88 17.48
N LYS A 115 -1.29 8.28 16.73
CA LYS A 115 0.15 8.53 16.79
C LYS A 115 0.62 9.51 15.71
N VAL A 116 -0.10 9.56 14.59
CA VAL A 116 0.12 10.52 13.52
C VAL A 116 -0.55 11.85 13.90
N ASN A 117 0.21 12.95 13.83
CA ASN A 117 -0.25 14.26 14.24
C ASN A 117 -0.59 15.20 13.07
N LYS A 118 -0.14 14.89 11.86
CA LYS A 118 -0.36 15.74 10.67
C LYS A 118 -0.41 14.91 9.39
N PRO A 119 -1.03 15.44 8.31
CA PRO A 119 -1.02 14.76 7.02
C PRO A 119 0.39 14.42 6.55
N PHE A 120 0.51 13.30 5.84
CA PHE A 120 1.75 12.79 5.23
C PHE A 120 2.93 12.59 6.21
N GLN A 121 2.67 12.52 7.51
CA GLN A 121 3.69 12.20 8.51
C GLN A 121 3.98 10.69 8.51
N ILE A 122 5.24 10.32 8.25
CA ILE A 122 5.69 8.93 8.35
C ILE A 122 6.23 8.70 9.77
N LEU A 123 5.72 7.69 10.45
CA LEU A 123 6.24 7.31 11.77
C LEU A 123 7.48 6.43 11.64
N SER A 124 8.23 6.29 12.75
CA SER A 124 9.43 5.45 12.79
C SER A 124 9.12 4.05 12.27
N GLY A 125 9.93 3.57 11.33
CA GLY A 125 9.76 2.27 10.68
C GLY A 125 8.74 2.25 9.53
N GLY A 126 7.94 3.31 9.35
CA GLY A 126 7.04 3.45 8.21
C GLY A 126 7.73 4.02 6.96
N TYR A 127 6.99 4.02 5.85
CA TYR A 127 7.41 4.58 4.58
C TYR A 127 6.20 5.07 3.77
N GLN A 128 6.47 5.73 2.64
CA GLN A 128 5.47 6.10 1.64
C GLN A 128 6.01 5.80 0.25
N ILE A 129 5.15 5.33 -0.63
CA ILE A 129 5.43 5.16 -2.06
C ILE A 129 5.03 6.44 -2.78
N VAL A 130 5.97 7.02 -3.52
CA VAL A 130 5.77 8.28 -4.21
C VAL A 130 6.18 8.22 -5.68
N PHE A 131 5.50 9.01 -6.50
CA PHE A 131 5.84 9.24 -7.89
C PHE A 131 6.30 10.67 -8.07
N ARG A 132 7.54 10.84 -8.55
CA ARG A 132 8.16 12.15 -8.82
C ARG A 132 9.02 12.07 -10.08
N ASN A 133 8.93 13.07 -10.93
CA ASN A 133 9.75 13.18 -12.16
C ASN A 133 9.71 11.90 -13.03
N GLY A 134 8.53 11.32 -13.21
CA GLY A 134 8.34 10.12 -14.02
C GLY A 134 8.81 8.80 -13.36
N LYS A 135 9.21 8.82 -12.09
CA LYS A 135 9.77 7.65 -11.40
C LYS A 135 9.08 7.40 -10.06
N TRP A 136 8.86 6.12 -9.78
CA TRP A 136 8.44 5.64 -8.47
C TRP A 136 9.64 5.55 -7.53
N SER A 137 9.41 5.89 -6.26
CA SER A 137 10.40 5.77 -5.20
C SER A 137 9.72 5.57 -3.85
N GLN A 138 10.51 5.24 -2.82
CA GLN A 138 10.03 5.13 -1.44
C GLN A 138 10.69 6.20 -0.57
N ILE A 139 9.92 6.81 0.31
CA ILE A 139 10.39 7.70 1.36
C ILE A 139 10.27 6.94 2.69
N PHE A 140 11.38 6.75 3.39
CA PHE A 140 11.42 6.07 4.68
C PHE A 140 11.61 7.08 5.81
N ALA A 141 10.95 6.84 6.95
CA ALA A 141 11.14 7.65 8.16
C ALA A 141 12.53 7.46 8.79
N SER A 142 13.18 6.31 8.59
CA SER A 142 14.49 6.01 9.17
C SER A 142 15.49 5.49 8.14
N VAL A 143 16.77 5.86 8.34
CA VAL A 143 17.89 5.42 7.49
C VAL A 143 18.14 3.91 7.62
N SER A 144 17.91 3.32 8.79
CA SER A 144 18.09 1.88 9.04
C SER A 144 17.13 1.04 8.19
N LYS A 145 15.87 1.45 8.11
CA LYS A 145 14.88 0.77 7.26
C LYS A 145 15.24 0.93 5.78
N LYS A 146 15.66 2.10 5.36
CA LYS A 146 16.15 2.33 3.99
C LYS A 146 17.32 1.40 3.64
N LYS A 147 18.25 1.15 4.57
CA LYS A 147 19.37 0.21 4.36
C LYS A 147 18.90 -1.23 4.24
N ARG A 148 17.91 -1.65 5.03
CA ARG A 148 17.39 -3.03 5.05
C ARG A 148 16.52 -3.34 3.84
N PHE A 149 15.61 -2.45 3.46
CA PHE A 149 14.59 -2.69 2.45
C PHE A 149 14.78 -1.89 1.15
N GLY A 150 15.53 -0.81 1.17
CA GLY A 150 15.76 0.04 -0.02
C GLY A 150 16.71 -0.56 -1.07
N ARG A 151 17.32 -1.72 -0.78
CA ARG A 151 18.12 -2.51 -1.76
C ARG A 151 17.27 -3.48 -2.57
N GLU A 152 16.07 -3.78 -2.09
CA GLU A 152 15.15 -4.71 -2.71
C GLU A 152 14.11 -3.91 -3.47
N ASP A 153 13.98 -4.17 -4.76
CA ASP A 153 13.02 -3.42 -5.59
C ASP A 153 11.60 -3.97 -5.40
N ARG A 154 11.05 -3.73 -4.22
CA ARG A 154 9.63 -4.00 -3.93
C ARG A 154 8.68 -3.15 -4.79
N ARG A 155 9.21 -2.07 -5.38
CA ARG A 155 8.46 -1.14 -6.21
C ARG A 155 8.09 -1.72 -7.57
N GLY A 156 8.90 -2.66 -8.07
CA GLY A 156 8.74 -3.21 -9.41
C GLY A 156 7.33 -3.73 -9.62
N HIS A 157 6.86 -4.55 -8.72
CA HIS A 157 5.56 -5.21 -8.85
C HIS A 157 4.38 -4.23 -8.79
N ARG A 158 4.31 -3.39 -7.75
CA ARG A 158 3.22 -2.39 -7.60
C ARG A 158 3.28 -1.29 -8.65
N SER A 159 4.49 -0.78 -8.99
CA SER A 159 4.64 0.25 -10.01
C SER A 159 4.43 -0.26 -11.42
N GLU A 160 4.76 -1.51 -11.71
CA GLU A 160 4.46 -2.14 -13.00
C GLU A 160 2.97 -2.31 -13.21
N GLN A 161 2.21 -2.72 -12.21
CA GLN A 161 0.76 -2.82 -12.29
C GLN A 161 0.12 -1.45 -12.53
N ARG A 162 0.54 -0.40 -11.84
CA ARG A 162 0.09 0.97 -12.09
C ARG A 162 0.46 1.47 -13.48
N GLN A 163 1.64 1.15 -13.99
CA GLN A 163 2.05 1.46 -15.36
C GLN A 163 1.31 0.61 -16.38
N ASN A 164 1.06 -0.66 -16.07
CA ASN A 164 0.34 -1.57 -16.94
C ASN A 164 -1.16 -1.32 -16.94
N ALA A 165 -1.75 -0.88 -15.83
CA ALA A 165 -3.14 -0.40 -15.80
C ALA A 165 -3.35 0.79 -16.75
N ALA A 166 -2.36 1.67 -16.90
CA ALA A 166 -2.40 2.74 -17.91
C ALA A 166 -2.23 2.21 -19.35
N LYS A 167 -1.48 1.10 -19.56
CA LYS A 167 -1.29 0.43 -20.87
C LYS A 167 -2.43 -0.54 -21.19
N ASN A 168 -3.03 -1.15 -20.18
CA ASN A 168 -4.15 -2.09 -20.29
C ASN A 168 -5.52 -1.39 -20.23
N ARG A 169 -5.56 -0.07 -20.32
CA ARG A 169 -6.83 0.60 -20.66
C ARG A 169 -7.45 -0.19 -21.79
N LEU A 170 -8.61 -0.79 -21.49
CA LEU A 170 -9.46 -1.58 -22.37
C LEU A 170 -9.15 -1.22 -23.82
N LYS A 171 -8.59 -2.15 -24.58
CA LYS A 171 -8.31 -1.91 -26.00
C LYS A 171 -9.60 -1.36 -26.58
N ARG A 172 -9.54 -0.39 -27.46
CA ARG A 172 -10.69 0.27 -28.10
C ARG A 172 -11.75 -0.73 -28.63
N ALA A 173 -11.31 -1.98 -28.87
CA ALA A 173 -12.14 -3.11 -29.23
C ALA A 173 -13.05 -3.60 -28.09
N ASP A 174 -12.54 -3.59 -26.86
CA ASP A 174 -13.31 -4.07 -25.68
C ASP A 174 -14.37 -3.06 -25.27
N LEU A 175 -14.07 -1.75 -25.38
CA LEU A 175 -15.05 -0.68 -25.19
C LEU A 175 -16.20 -0.76 -26.21
N LYS A 176 -15.92 -1.14 -27.48
CA LYS A 176 -16.96 -1.36 -28.49
C LYS A 176 -17.80 -2.59 -28.19
N LYS A 177 -17.23 -3.60 -27.54
CA LYS A 177 -17.93 -4.84 -27.17
C LYS A 177 -18.87 -4.60 -25.98
N ILE A 178 -18.43 -3.84 -24.97
CA ILE A 178 -19.23 -3.42 -23.82
C ILE A 178 -20.41 -2.54 -24.31
N ALA A 179 -20.15 -1.52 -25.13
CA ALA A 179 -21.18 -0.66 -25.67
C ALA A 179 -22.21 -1.37 -26.57
N ARG A 180 -21.90 -2.56 -27.10
CA ARG A 180 -22.85 -3.43 -27.80
C ARG A 180 -23.71 -4.26 -26.88
N LEU A 181 -23.22 -4.62 -25.68
CA LEU A 181 -23.98 -5.36 -24.68
C LEU A 181 -24.98 -4.46 -23.94
N GLU A 182 -24.65 -3.18 -23.75
CA GLU A 182 -25.54 -2.20 -23.13
C GLU A 182 -26.71 -1.74 -24.03
N ARG A 183 -26.68 -2.06 -25.32
CA ARG A 183 -27.74 -1.74 -26.30
C ARG A 183 -28.68 -2.89 -26.64
N ARG A 184 -28.58 -4.01 -25.91
CA ARG A 184 -29.49 -5.16 -26.00
C ARG A 184 -30.36 -5.25 -24.75
#